data_0ec18bcb4f23a7578c5e80ff9556055c
#
_entry.id   0ec18bcb4f23a7578c5e80ff9556055c
#
_cell.length_a   1.000
_cell.length_b   1.000
_cell.length_c   1.000
_cell.angle_alpha   90.00
_cell.angle_beta   90.00
_cell.angle_gamma   90.00
#
_symmetry.space_group_name_H-M   'P 1'
#
loop_
_entity.id
_entity.type
_entity.pdbx_description
1 polymer ?
#
loop_
_entity_poly.entity_id
_entity_poly.type
_entity_poly.pdbx_seq_one_letter_code
_entity_poly.pdbx_strand_id
1 'polypeptide(L)'
;MHTKVTVVMLKQTFVDIETAKALRKCNFRELTYAYYDMEGNLQNADANDPSLKDWNAPKETRGRGARCYAAPTLSAVQDWLRIKRKFEVLIVKDSFFDTTSHYFCRITRLKDGLSRDTKLRKDYDKAMLDGITLAIKLLSY
;
A
#
# COMPACT_ATOMS: atom_id res chain seq x y z
N MET A 1 26.44 24.37 -24.33
CA MET A 1 26.69 23.39 -23.29
C MET A 1 25.36 22.83 -22.83
N HIS A 2 25.13 21.55 -23.08
CA HIS A 2 23.88 20.91 -22.73
C HIS A 2 24.00 20.23 -21.39
N THR A 3 23.25 20.71 -20.41
CA THR A 3 23.14 20.05 -19.11
C THR A 3 22.17 18.88 -19.29
N LYS A 4 22.70 17.67 -19.13
CA LYS A 4 21.88 16.47 -19.14
C LYS A 4 21.11 16.39 -17.82
N VAL A 5 19.81 16.66 -17.86
CA VAL A 5 18.95 16.44 -16.69
C VAL A 5 18.65 14.96 -16.65
N THR A 6 19.22 14.26 -15.67
CA THR A 6 18.89 12.87 -15.42
C THR A 6 17.64 12.84 -14.54
N VAL A 7 16.52 12.43 -15.13
CA VAL A 7 15.30 12.20 -14.35
C VAL A 7 15.45 10.83 -13.66
N VAL A 8 15.65 10.87 -12.35
CA VAL A 8 15.65 9.66 -11.54
C VAL A 8 14.20 9.33 -11.21
N MET A 9 13.69 8.27 -11.82
CA MET A 9 12.37 7.77 -11.45
C MET A 9 12.51 6.94 -10.18
N LEU A 10 11.86 7.37 -9.11
CA LEU A 10 11.79 6.60 -7.88
C LEU A 10 10.91 5.37 -8.11
N LYS A 11 11.46 4.21 -7.75
CA LYS A 11 10.72 2.96 -7.83
C LYS A 11 9.60 2.99 -6.80
N GLN A 12 8.36 2.80 -7.25
CA GLN A 12 7.21 2.69 -6.36
C GLN A 12 7.11 1.26 -5.84
N THR A 13 6.79 1.14 -4.55
CA THR A 13 6.58 -0.15 -3.92
C THR A 13 5.07 -0.43 -3.86
N PHE A 14 4.70 -1.57 -4.40
CA PHE A 14 3.31 -2.05 -4.38
C PHE A 14 3.08 -2.94 -3.17
N VAL A 15 1.83 -3.05 -2.76
CA VAL A 15 1.44 -4.03 -1.73
C VAL A 15 1.73 -5.44 -2.24
N ASP A 16 1.95 -6.38 -1.31
CA ASP A 16 2.07 -7.79 -1.66
C ASP A 16 0.69 -8.40 -1.94
N ILE A 17 0.68 -9.64 -2.45
CA ILE A 17 -0.58 -10.31 -2.82
C ILE A 17 -1.50 -10.52 -1.63
N GLU A 18 -0.96 -10.84 -0.46
CA GLU A 18 -1.77 -11.05 0.74
C GLU A 18 -2.44 -9.75 1.19
N THR A 19 -1.72 -8.64 1.12
CA THR A 19 -2.28 -7.32 1.41
C THR A 19 -3.34 -6.93 0.38
N ALA A 20 -3.09 -7.20 -0.90
CA ALA A 20 -4.06 -6.93 -1.96
C ALA A 20 -5.37 -7.68 -1.73
N LYS A 21 -5.31 -8.95 -1.33
CA LYS A 21 -6.48 -9.75 -0.99
C LYS A 21 -7.23 -9.17 0.21
N ALA A 22 -6.50 -8.75 1.24
CA ALA A 22 -7.08 -8.15 2.43
C ALA A 22 -7.76 -6.81 2.11
N LEU A 23 -7.16 -5.99 1.27
CA LEU A 23 -7.74 -4.73 0.82
C LEU A 23 -9.06 -4.95 0.07
N ARG A 24 -9.11 -5.96 -0.78
CA ARG A 24 -10.35 -6.31 -1.46
C ARG A 24 -11.47 -6.66 -0.47
N LYS A 25 -11.15 -7.43 0.57
CA LYS A 25 -12.11 -7.77 1.62
C LYS A 25 -12.59 -6.54 2.38
N CYS A 26 -11.75 -5.52 2.49
CA CYS A 26 -12.09 -4.25 3.12
C CYS A 26 -12.76 -3.25 2.19
N ASN A 27 -13.17 -3.71 1.01
CA ASN A 27 -13.86 -2.89 0.01
C ASN A 27 -13.00 -1.75 -0.55
N PHE A 28 -11.71 -2.02 -0.78
CA PHE A 28 -10.85 -1.10 -1.51
C PHE A 28 -11.29 -1.05 -2.97
N ARG A 29 -11.82 0.08 -3.41
CA ARG A 29 -12.42 0.27 -4.73
C ARG A 29 -11.81 1.45 -5.48
N GLU A 30 -10.58 1.81 -5.16
CA GLU A 30 -9.89 2.90 -5.83
C GLU A 30 -9.27 2.44 -7.16
N LEU A 31 -9.07 3.38 -8.07
CA LEU A 31 -8.45 3.11 -9.36
C LEU A 31 -6.94 2.87 -9.19
N THR A 32 -6.44 1.81 -9.79
CA THR A 32 -5.00 1.49 -9.80
C THR A 32 -4.56 1.06 -11.18
N TYR A 33 -3.26 1.22 -11.48
CA TYR A 33 -2.68 0.66 -12.71
C TYR A 33 -2.42 -0.83 -12.55
N ALA A 34 -1.77 -1.20 -11.45
CA ALA A 34 -1.31 -2.55 -11.22
C ALA A 34 -2.39 -3.41 -10.57
N TYR A 35 -2.29 -4.69 -10.81
CA TYR A 35 -3.14 -5.70 -10.20
C TYR A 35 -2.39 -7.03 -10.13
N TYR A 36 -2.86 -7.90 -9.24
CA TYR A 36 -2.42 -9.29 -9.20
C TYR A 36 -3.41 -10.15 -9.96
N ASP A 37 -2.89 -11.03 -10.81
CA ASP A 37 -3.72 -12.01 -11.52
C ASP A 37 -4.04 -13.21 -10.61
N MET A 38 -4.76 -14.21 -11.14
CA MET A 38 -5.13 -15.41 -10.39
C MET A 38 -3.93 -16.20 -9.87
N GLU A 39 -2.83 -16.13 -10.58
CA GLU A 39 -1.61 -16.87 -10.25
C GLU A 39 -0.73 -16.13 -9.26
N GLY A 40 -1.14 -14.93 -8.86
CA GLY A 40 -0.40 -14.10 -7.92
C GLY A 40 0.74 -13.29 -8.56
N ASN A 41 0.70 -13.12 -9.87
CA ASN A 41 1.68 -12.33 -10.58
C ASN A 41 1.24 -10.88 -10.71
N LEU A 42 2.15 -9.97 -10.39
CA LEU A 42 1.90 -8.54 -10.50
C LEU A 42 1.92 -8.11 -11.97
N GLN A 43 0.83 -7.50 -12.42
CA GLN A 43 0.66 -7.00 -13.78
C GLN A 43 0.59 -5.47 -13.79
N ASN A 44 1.02 -4.88 -14.90
CA ASN A 44 0.98 -3.43 -15.14
C ASN A 44 1.76 -2.61 -14.10
N ALA A 45 2.82 -3.18 -13.53
CA ALA A 45 3.62 -2.50 -12.51
C ALA A 45 4.48 -1.39 -13.08
N ASP A 46 4.79 -1.41 -14.39
CA ASP A 46 5.49 -0.31 -15.01
C ASP A 46 4.47 0.60 -15.72
N ALA A 47 4.62 1.88 -15.52
CA ALA A 47 3.62 2.89 -15.82
C ALA A 47 3.49 3.24 -17.33
N ASN A 48 3.78 2.30 -18.23
CA ASN A 48 3.63 2.54 -19.67
C ASN A 48 2.18 2.41 -20.14
N ASP A 49 1.33 1.78 -19.35
CA ASP A 49 -0.10 1.73 -19.64
C ASP A 49 -0.82 2.74 -18.73
N PRO A 50 -1.40 3.81 -19.29
CA PRO A 50 -2.09 4.83 -18.51
C PRO A 50 -3.48 4.39 -18.03
N SER A 51 -3.88 3.15 -18.25
CA SER A 51 -5.23 2.68 -17.91
C SER A 51 -5.39 2.44 -16.42
N LEU A 52 -6.06 3.36 -15.75
CA LEU A 52 -6.48 3.19 -14.37
C LEU A 52 -7.83 2.48 -14.34
N LYS A 53 -7.94 1.43 -13.53
CA LYS A 53 -9.19 0.67 -13.37
C LYS A 53 -9.42 0.33 -11.90
N ASP A 54 -10.70 0.14 -11.57
CA ASP A 54 -11.09 -0.48 -10.31
C ASP A 54 -11.02 -2.00 -10.48
N TRP A 55 -9.82 -2.56 -10.26
CA TRP A 55 -9.57 -3.99 -10.47
C TRP A 55 -10.32 -4.88 -9.47
N ASN A 56 -10.85 -4.31 -8.39
CA ASN A 56 -11.69 -5.03 -7.43
C ASN A 56 -13.18 -4.99 -7.79
N ALA A 57 -13.55 -4.30 -8.86
CA ALA A 57 -14.94 -4.25 -9.31
C ALA A 57 -15.43 -5.63 -9.75
N PRO A 58 -16.70 -5.98 -9.49
CA PRO A 58 -17.22 -7.30 -9.86
C PRO A 58 -17.06 -7.63 -11.34
N LYS A 59 -17.15 -6.64 -12.24
CA LYS A 59 -16.98 -6.84 -13.68
C LYS A 59 -15.58 -7.28 -14.06
N GLU A 60 -14.55 -6.83 -13.33
CA GLU A 60 -13.15 -7.16 -13.59
C GLU A 60 -12.78 -8.54 -13.00
N THR A 61 -13.61 -9.05 -12.11
CA THR A 61 -13.39 -10.35 -11.48
C THR A 61 -14.32 -11.42 -12.03
N ARG A 62 -15.16 -11.06 -13.01
CA ARG A 62 -16.06 -12.00 -13.68
C ARG A 62 -15.38 -12.76 -14.79
N GLY A 63 -16.10 -13.79 -15.23
CA GLY A 63 -15.79 -14.49 -16.44
C GLY A 63 -14.77 -15.57 -16.21
N ARG A 64 -15.17 -16.80 -16.43
CA ARG A 64 -14.29 -17.97 -16.45
C ARG A 64 -13.48 -18.20 -15.17
N GLY A 65 -14.01 -17.73 -14.04
CA GLY A 65 -13.31 -17.88 -12.76
C GLY A 65 -12.09 -16.98 -12.58
N ALA A 66 -11.83 -16.07 -13.53
CA ALA A 66 -10.71 -15.14 -13.41
C ALA A 66 -10.98 -14.14 -12.30
N ARG A 67 -10.07 -14.07 -11.35
CA ARG A 67 -10.08 -13.07 -10.29
C ARG A 67 -8.79 -12.28 -10.36
N CYS A 68 -8.91 -10.98 -10.18
CA CYS A 68 -7.76 -10.13 -10.00
C CYS A 68 -7.94 -9.32 -8.72
N TYR A 69 -6.84 -8.79 -8.21
CA TYR A 69 -6.83 -7.97 -7.01
C TYR A 69 -6.09 -6.69 -7.32
N ALA A 70 -6.70 -5.54 -7.06
CA ALA A 70 -6.00 -4.28 -7.20
C ALA A 70 -4.70 -4.29 -6.39
N ALA A 71 -3.63 -3.78 -6.98
CA ALA A 71 -2.31 -3.70 -6.35
C ALA A 71 -1.90 -2.22 -6.24
N PRO A 72 -2.43 -1.48 -5.26
CA PRO A 72 -2.01 -0.10 -5.06
C PRO A 72 -0.57 -0.03 -4.54
N THR A 73 0.03 1.15 -4.69
CA THR A 73 1.29 1.46 -4.01
C THR A 73 1.04 1.61 -2.52
N LEU A 74 2.09 1.48 -1.72
CA LEU A 74 1.99 1.66 -0.26
C LEU A 74 1.48 3.06 0.08
N SER A 75 1.95 4.08 -0.62
CA SER A 75 1.50 5.45 -0.38
C SER A 75 0.03 5.66 -0.73
N ALA A 76 -0.46 5.01 -1.79
CA ALA A 76 -1.88 5.09 -2.16
C ALA A 76 -2.77 4.47 -1.09
N VAL A 77 -2.35 3.34 -0.49
CA VAL A 77 -3.10 2.72 0.61
C VAL A 77 -3.08 3.61 1.85
N GLN A 78 -1.94 4.20 2.16
CA GLN A 78 -1.82 5.16 3.27
C GLN A 78 -2.84 6.29 3.12
N ASP A 79 -2.95 6.86 1.93
CA ASP A 79 -3.91 7.93 1.63
C ASP A 79 -5.36 7.43 1.75
N TRP A 80 -5.65 6.26 1.21
CA TRP A 80 -6.98 5.66 1.29
C TRP A 80 -7.41 5.40 2.74
N LEU A 81 -6.51 4.87 3.55
CA LEU A 81 -6.77 4.63 4.97
C LEU A 81 -7.11 5.94 5.69
N ARG A 82 -6.33 7.00 5.44
CA ARG A 82 -6.56 8.31 6.06
C ARG A 82 -7.88 8.93 5.59
N ILE A 83 -8.11 8.96 4.29
CA ILE A 83 -9.21 9.72 3.69
C ILE A 83 -10.53 8.96 3.82
N LYS A 84 -10.54 7.68 3.49
CA LYS A 84 -11.78 6.87 3.41
C LYS A 84 -12.09 6.11 4.69
N ARG A 85 -11.07 5.71 5.43
CA ARG A 85 -11.25 4.82 6.58
C ARG A 85 -10.89 5.47 7.91
N LYS A 86 -10.35 6.70 7.86
CA LYS A 86 -10.02 7.51 9.05
C LYS A 86 -8.99 6.85 9.96
N PHE A 87 -7.98 6.24 9.36
CA PHE A 87 -6.80 5.73 10.04
C PHE A 87 -5.56 6.43 9.50
N GLU A 88 -4.81 7.07 10.37
CA GLU A 88 -3.52 7.65 10.01
C GLU A 88 -2.43 6.60 10.20
N VAL A 89 -1.64 6.37 9.17
CA VAL A 89 -0.49 5.47 9.20
C VAL A 89 0.75 6.31 8.93
N LEU A 90 1.55 6.52 9.96
CA LEU A 90 2.75 7.36 9.86
C LEU A 90 4.00 6.52 10.08
N ILE A 91 5.00 6.73 9.24
CA ILE A 91 6.34 6.21 9.46
C ILE A 91 7.06 7.13 10.44
N VAL A 92 7.66 6.52 11.46
CA VAL A 92 8.50 7.19 12.45
C VAL A 92 9.90 6.63 12.35
N LYS A 93 10.87 7.51 12.20
CA LYS A 93 12.27 7.13 12.21
C LYS A 93 12.77 7.13 13.67
N ASP A 94 13.34 6.02 14.09
CA ASP A 94 13.97 5.88 15.39
C ASP A 94 15.48 5.80 15.21
N SER A 95 16.19 6.79 15.71
CA SER A 95 17.65 6.85 15.64
C SER A 95 18.29 7.00 17.02
N PHE A 96 17.56 6.61 18.08
CA PHE A 96 17.92 6.96 19.46
C PHE A 96 19.23 6.34 19.95
N PHE A 97 19.60 5.13 19.50
CA PHE A 97 20.78 4.44 20.02
C PHE A 97 21.82 4.04 18.98
N ASP A 98 21.61 4.37 17.71
CA ASP A 98 22.47 3.83 16.66
C ASP A 98 22.62 4.80 15.51
N THR A 99 23.74 4.68 14.81
CA THR A 99 23.95 5.31 13.51
C THR A 99 23.07 4.66 12.44
N THR A 100 22.51 3.47 12.70
CA THR A 100 21.61 2.76 11.78
C THR A 100 20.18 3.24 12.00
N SER A 101 19.56 3.74 10.95
CA SER A 101 18.16 4.15 11.01
C SER A 101 17.24 2.93 11.12
N HIS A 102 16.29 3.02 12.03
CA HIS A 102 15.20 2.06 12.15
C HIS A 102 13.90 2.81 11.99
N TYR A 103 12.88 2.10 11.54
CA TYR A 103 11.56 2.67 11.25
C TYR A 103 10.48 1.82 11.90
N PHE A 104 9.45 2.47 12.36
CA PHE A 104 8.20 1.80 12.74
C PHE A 104 7.02 2.64 12.25
N CYS A 105 5.84 2.04 12.22
CA CYS A 105 4.62 2.77 11.93
C CYS A 105 3.85 3.04 13.20
N ARG A 106 3.26 4.22 13.26
CA ARG A 106 2.25 4.56 14.26
C ARG A 106 0.91 4.66 13.55
N ILE A 107 -0.02 3.83 13.95
CA ILE A 107 -1.38 3.82 13.43
C ILE A 107 -2.27 4.50 14.45
N THR A 108 -2.94 5.56 14.00
CA THR A 108 -3.86 6.33 14.86
C THR A 108 -5.26 6.27 14.26
N ARG A 109 -6.21 5.82 15.05
CA ARG A 109 -7.61 5.89 14.67
C ARG A 109 -8.10 7.31 14.92
N LEU A 110 -8.50 8.01 13.86
CA LEU A 110 -8.83 9.43 13.94
C LEU A 110 -10.09 9.70 14.75
N LYS A 111 -10.99 8.72 14.84
CA LYS A 111 -12.25 8.84 15.59
C LYS A 111 -12.03 9.16 17.07
N ASP A 112 -11.06 8.53 17.71
CA ASP A 112 -10.83 8.62 19.15
C ASP A 112 -9.37 8.83 19.54
N GLY A 113 -8.47 8.89 18.58
CA GLY A 113 -7.04 9.11 18.83
C GLY A 113 -6.29 7.91 19.39
N LEU A 114 -6.90 6.72 19.42
CA LEU A 114 -6.18 5.52 19.84
C LEU A 114 -5.06 5.20 18.87
N SER A 115 -3.85 4.99 19.41
CA SER A 115 -2.66 4.73 18.61
C SER A 115 -2.04 3.40 18.96
N ARG A 116 -1.41 2.76 17.95
CA ARG A 116 -0.59 1.56 18.10
C ARG A 116 0.65 1.70 17.26
N ASP A 117 1.74 1.17 17.75
CA ASP A 117 3.02 1.17 17.06
C ASP A 117 3.36 -0.25 16.60
N THR A 118 3.96 -0.35 15.42
CA THR A 118 4.51 -1.61 14.91
C THR A 118 5.94 -1.80 15.43
N LYS A 119 6.51 -2.97 15.16
CA LYS A 119 7.89 -3.27 15.54
C LYS A 119 8.88 -2.45 14.70
N LEU A 120 10.09 -2.31 15.21
CA LEU A 120 11.18 -1.65 14.50
C LEU A 120 11.65 -2.48 13.30
N ARG A 121 11.88 -1.79 12.19
CA ARG A 121 12.42 -2.37 10.96
C ARG A 121 13.57 -1.51 10.47
N LYS A 122 14.56 -2.12 9.84
CA LYS A 122 15.62 -1.39 9.13
C LYS A 122 15.14 -0.85 7.80
N ASP A 123 14.16 -1.50 7.19
CA ASP A 123 13.63 -1.17 5.87
C ASP A 123 12.37 -0.33 6.01
N TYR A 124 12.38 0.84 5.36
CA TYR A 124 11.26 1.79 5.38
C TYR A 124 9.98 1.15 4.85
N ASP A 125 10.07 0.47 3.69
CA ASP A 125 8.88 -0.10 3.04
C ASP A 125 8.30 -1.26 3.85
N LYS A 126 9.15 -2.06 4.51
CA LYS A 126 8.68 -3.13 5.38
C LYS A 126 7.96 -2.57 6.61
N ALA A 127 8.45 -1.47 7.17
CA ALA A 127 7.78 -0.79 8.28
C ALA A 127 6.41 -0.26 7.83
N MET A 128 6.35 0.35 6.64
CA MET A 128 5.08 0.85 6.09
C MET A 128 4.10 -0.30 5.85
N LEU A 129 4.56 -1.41 5.31
CA LEU A 129 3.71 -2.58 5.07
C LEU A 129 3.19 -3.18 6.39
N ASP A 130 4.03 -3.24 7.42
CA ASP A 130 3.59 -3.66 8.76
C ASP A 130 2.47 -2.76 9.27
N GLY A 131 2.60 -1.44 9.08
CA GLY A 131 1.59 -0.47 9.49
C GLY A 131 0.27 -0.64 8.74
N ILE A 132 0.35 -0.79 7.44
CA ILE A 132 -0.82 -1.03 6.59
C ILE A 132 -1.52 -2.32 6.99
N THR A 133 -0.76 -3.39 7.21
CA THR A 133 -1.30 -4.68 7.62
C THR A 133 -2.05 -4.57 8.96
N LEU A 134 -1.46 -3.86 9.91
CA LEU A 134 -2.11 -3.65 11.21
C LEU A 134 -3.38 -2.81 11.07
N ALA A 135 -3.33 -1.73 10.28
CA ALA A 135 -4.51 -0.89 10.05
C ALA A 135 -5.66 -1.69 9.42
N ILE A 136 -5.36 -2.53 8.44
CA ILE A 136 -6.38 -3.39 7.79
C ILE A 136 -7.00 -4.34 8.82
N LYS A 137 -6.21 -4.93 9.70
CA LYS A 137 -6.74 -5.78 10.77
C LYS A 137 -7.69 -5.02 11.70
N LEU A 138 -7.35 -3.76 12.00
CA LEU A 138 -8.19 -2.92 12.85
C LEU A 138 -9.50 -2.54 12.17
N LEU A 139 -9.55 -2.48 10.85
CA LEU A 139 -10.78 -2.23 10.10
C LEU A 139 -11.77 -3.38 10.19
N SER A 140 -11.27 -4.58 10.44
CA SER A 140 -12.10 -5.80 10.48
C SER A 140 -12.86 -5.97 11.79
N TYR A 141 -12.67 -5.06 12.74
CA TYR A 141 -13.32 -5.10 14.06
C TYR A 141 -14.27 -3.93 14.27
#